data_948780d4e53bff83b288ab055905002a
#
_entry.id   948780d4e53bff83b288ab055905002a
#
_cell.length_a   1.000
_cell.length_b   1.000
_cell.length_c   1.000
_cell.angle_alpha   90.00
_cell.angle_beta   90.00
_cell.angle_gamma   90.00
#
_symmetry.space_group_name_H-M   'P 1'
#
loop_
_entity.id
_entity.type
_entity.pdbx_description
1 polymer ?
#
loop_
_entity_poly.entity_id
_entity_poly.type
_entity_poly.pdbx_seq_one_letter_code
_entity_poly.pdbx_strand_id
1 'polypeptide(L)'
;MSAGRPPAPGLYRVAPAPLDLDEAVSAVSGPDRGAIATFIGTTRDHHEGRRVRFLEYDAYVPMAEAVMRSIGEEIAARFGTPHVAMLHRIGRLEIGEPSVIIAVAAAHRREALAGCAHAIERLKEIVPIWKKEHYEDSARWIEGSGPGPSS
;
A
#
# COMPACT_ATOMS: atom_id res chain seq x y z
N MET A 1 -5.92 32.93 12.66
CA MET A 1 -6.50 32.36 12.21
C MET A 1 -6.37 31.24 11.83
N SER A 2 -6.82 30.61 12.10
CA SER A 2 -6.48 29.48 11.67
C SER A 2 -7.08 29.21 10.47
N ALA A 3 -6.38 29.16 9.59
CA ALA A 3 -6.76 28.62 8.36
C ALA A 3 -6.98 27.17 8.58
N GLY A 4 -7.90 26.76 9.16
CA GLY A 4 -8.21 25.38 9.24
C GLY A 4 -7.07 24.47 9.68
N ARG A 5 -7.41 23.30 10.05
CA ARG A 5 -6.48 22.26 10.42
C ARG A 5 -5.65 21.86 9.21
N PRO A 6 -4.34 21.80 9.30
CA PRO A 6 -3.58 21.23 8.21
C PRO A 6 -4.03 19.81 7.95
N PRO A 7 -3.99 19.33 6.71
CA PRO A 7 -4.34 17.94 6.42
C PRO A 7 -3.47 17.02 7.27
N ALA A 8 -4.04 15.90 7.69
CA ALA A 8 -3.29 14.89 8.44
C ALA A 8 -2.06 14.50 7.64
N PRO A 9 -0.88 14.39 8.27
CA PRO A 9 0.31 13.96 7.54
C PRO A 9 0.10 12.56 6.98
N GLY A 10 0.67 12.34 5.80
CA GLY A 10 0.57 11.05 5.15
C GLY A 10 0.27 11.18 3.67
N LEU A 11 0.61 10.15 2.95
CA LEU A 11 0.36 10.06 1.53
C LEU A 11 -0.33 8.72 1.25
N TYR A 12 -1.55 8.78 0.74
CA TYR A 12 -2.36 7.59 0.48
C TYR A 12 -2.91 7.67 -0.93
N ARG A 13 -2.41 6.80 -1.82
CA ARG A 13 -2.79 6.88 -3.23
C ARG A 13 -2.97 5.51 -3.85
N VAL A 14 -4.04 5.36 -4.64
CA VAL A 14 -4.28 4.20 -5.48
C VAL A 14 -4.44 4.72 -6.91
N ALA A 15 -3.54 4.34 -7.80
CA ALA A 15 -3.52 4.91 -9.16
C ALA A 15 -2.82 3.96 -10.14
N PRO A 16 -3.06 4.13 -11.47
CA PRO A 16 -2.43 3.25 -12.46
C PRO A 16 -0.96 3.56 -12.75
N ALA A 17 -0.46 4.71 -12.29
CA ALA A 17 0.93 5.08 -12.56
C ALA A 17 1.93 4.18 -11.82
N PRO A 18 3.11 3.93 -12.40
CA PRO A 18 4.17 3.21 -11.71
C PRO A 18 4.52 3.85 -10.38
N LEU A 19 4.83 3.01 -9.38
CA LEU A 19 5.13 3.48 -8.03
C LEU A 19 6.59 3.92 -7.92
N ASP A 20 6.82 4.96 -7.13
CA ASP A 20 8.13 5.54 -6.91
C ASP A 20 8.46 5.49 -5.43
N LEU A 21 9.50 4.73 -5.07
CA LEU A 21 9.95 4.60 -3.69
C LEU A 21 10.42 5.94 -3.13
N ASP A 22 11.11 6.75 -3.94
CA ASP A 22 11.62 8.04 -3.49
C ASP A 22 10.48 8.98 -3.09
N GLU A 23 9.37 8.92 -3.79
CA GLU A 23 8.19 9.71 -3.43
C GLU A 23 7.66 9.31 -2.05
N ALA A 24 7.55 8.02 -1.80
CA ALA A 24 7.06 7.51 -0.51
C ALA A 24 8.00 7.90 0.63
N VAL A 25 9.31 7.73 0.42
CA VAL A 25 10.32 8.08 1.44
C VAL A 25 10.33 9.58 1.71
N SER A 26 10.28 10.40 0.66
CA SER A 26 10.25 11.85 0.82
C SER A 26 9.03 12.31 1.60
N ALA A 27 7.87 11.66 1.38
CA ALA A 27 6.63 12.03 2.04
C ALA A 27 6.68 11.84 3.56
N VAL A 28 7.53 10.94 4.05
CA VAL A 28 7.60 10.63 5.50
C VAL A 28 8.88 11.12 6.16
N SER A 29 9.83 11.62 5.39
CA SER A 29 11.12 12.07 5.91
C SER A 29 11.00 13.36 6.71
N GLY A 30 11.90 13.56 7.66
CA GLY A 30 11.97 14.79 8.44
C GLY A 30 13.14 14.74 9.41
N PRO A 31 13.53 15.91 9.96
CA PRO A 31 14.73 15.99 10.79
C PRO A 31 14.59 15.31 12.15
N ASP A 32 13.37 15.04 12.60
CA ASP A 32 13.12 14.39 13.88
C ASP A 32 12.85 12.89 13.75
N ARG A 33 12.96 12.33 12.53
CA ARG A 33 12.71 10.90 12.29
C ARG A 33 14.03 10.19 12.11
N GLY A 34 14.38 9.37 13.10
CA GLY A 34 15.62 8.62 13.08
C GLY A 34 15.55 7.31 12.30
N ALA A 35 14.36 6.88 11.89
CA ALA A 35 14.18 5.61 11.19
C ALA A 35 13.06 5.71 10.16
N ILE A 36 13.30 5.10 8.99
CA ILE A 36 12.28 4.92 7.95
C ILE A 36 12.26 3.45 7.59
N ALA A 37 11.12 2.80 7.76
CA ALA A 37 10.93 1.42 7.33
C ALA A 37 10.09 1.41 6.07
N THR A 38 10.47 0.57 5.10
CA THR A 38 9.72 0.45 3.86
C THR A 38 9.35 -1.00 3.59
N PHE A 39 8.22 -1.18 2.93
CA PHE A 39 7.81 -2.46 2.39
C PHE A 39 7.48 -2.26 0.91
N ILE A 40 8.03 -3.12 0.06
CA ILE A 40 7.74 -3.11 -1.37
C ILE A 40 7.23 -4.49 -1.74
N GLY A 41 5.96 -4.58 -2.16
CA GLY A 41 5.40 -5.81 -2.69
C GLY A 41 5.60 -5.85 -4.20
N THR A 42 6.22 -6.92 -4.69
CA THR A 42 6.50 -7.07 -6.11
C THR A 42 5.71 -8.23 -6.70
N THR A 43 5.62 -8.26 -8.02
CA THR A 43 4.85 -9.27 -8.76
C THR A 43 5.71 -10.50 -8.98
N ARG A 44 5.27 -11.64 -8.41
CA ARG A 44 5.98 -12.91 -8.55
C ARG A 44 5.55 -13.61 -9.85
N ASP A 45 6.42 -14.48 -10.38
CA ASP A 45 6.16 -15.18 -11.62
C ASP A 45 5.45 -16.51 -11.44
N HIS A 46 5.06 -16.87 -10.23
CA HIS A 46 4.30 -18.11 -9.99
C HIS A 46 3.44 -18.01 -8.74
N HIS A 47 2.35 -18.77 -8.73
CA HIS A 47 1.44 -18.90 -7.61
C HIS A 47 0.86 -20.31 -7.61
N GLU A 48 0.95 -20.98 -6.46
CA GLU A 48 0.45 -22.36 -6.29
C GLU A 48 0.96 -23.31 -7.39
N GLY A 49 2.25 -23.18 -7.71
CA GLY A 49 2.89 -24.04 -8.73
C GLY A 49 2.60 -23.66 -10.16
N ARG A 50 1.80 -22.64 -10.42
CA ARG A 50 1.46 -22.19 -11.77
C ARG A 50 2.24 -20.94 -12.13
N ARG A 51 2.65 -20.86 -13.39
CA ARG A 51 3.40 -19.71 -13.89
C ARG A 51 2.46 -18.55 -14.17
N VAL A 52 2.72 -17.42 -13.52
CA VAL A 52 1.97 -16.18 -13.72
C VAL A 52 2.67 -15.37 -14.82
N ARG A 53 1.91 -14.89 -15.78
CA ARG A 53 2.44 -14.07 -16.87
C ARG A 53 2.44 -12.59 -16.53
N PHE A 54 1.36 -12.13 -15.93
CA PHE A 54 1.22 -10.77 -15.43
C PHE A 54 0.04 -10.72 -14.46
N LEU A 55 -0.06 -9.62 -13.71
CA LEU A 55 -1.18 -9.38 -12.81
C LEU A 55 -1.98 -8.19 -13.30
N GLU A 56 -3.25 -8.16 -12.92
CA GLU A 56 -4.08 -6.97 -13.01
C GLU A 56 -4.67 -6.69 -11.63
N TYR A 57 -4.59 -5.44 -11.22
CA TYR A 57 -5.23 -5.00 -9.99
C TYR A 57 -6.38 -4.07 -10.29
N ASP A 58 -7.44 -4.16 -9.50
CA ASP A 58 -8.55 -3.24 -9.54
C ASP A 58 -8.93 -2.84 -8.13
N ALA A 59 -9.57 -1.69 -7.97
CA ALA A 59 -9.91 -1.16 -6.65
C ALA A 59 -11.09 -0.20 -6.73
N TYR A 60 -11.80 -0.08 -5.61
CA TYR A 60 -12.69 1.06 -5.40
C TYR A 60 -11.84 2.20 -4.88
N VAL A 61 -11.33 3.04 -5.80
CA VAL A 61 -10.25 3.96 -5.50
C VAL A 61 -10.54 4.93 -4.34
N PRO A 62 -11.64 5.70 -4.34
CA PRO A 62 -11.88 6.61 -3.21
C PRO A 62 -12.01 5.89 -1.87
N MET A 63 -12.69 4.74 -1.86
CA MET A 63 -12.84 3.94 -0.64
C MET A 63 -11.50 3.35 -0.22
N ALA A 64 -10.72 2.84 -1.17
CA ALA A 64 -9.40 2.26 -0.88
C ALA A 64 -8.49 3.30 -0.23
N GLU A 65 -8.45 4.51 -0.78
CA GLU A 65 -7.61 5.57 -0.22
C GLU A 65 -8.09 6.01 1.16
N ALA A 66 -9.41 6.08 1.36
CA ALA A 66 -9.96 6.41 2.67
C ALA A 66 -9.64 5.35 3.73
N VAL A 67 -9.73 4.07 3.36
CA VAL A 67 -9.39 2.98 4.27
C VAL A 67 -7.89 2.97 4.57
N MET A 68 -7.04 3.23 3.57
CA MET A 68 -5.60 3.35 3.78
C MET A 68 -5.30 4.48 4.78
N ARG A 69 -5.99 5.62 4.66
CA ARG A 69 -5.82 6.73 5.59
C ARG A 69 -6.23 6.31 7.01
N SER A 70 -7.29 5.53 7.15
CA SER A 70 -7.69 5.03 8.48
C SER A 70 -6.64 4.11 9.09
N ILE A 71 -5.93 3.35 8.26
CA ILE A 71 -4.80 2.54 8.73
C ILE A 71 -3.67 3.45 9.24
N GLY A 72 -3.40 4.54 8.54
CA GLY A 72 -2.45 5.55 9.02
C GLY A 72 -2.83 6.11 10.38
N GLU A 73 -4.11 6.33 10.61
CA GLU A 73 -4.62 6.78 11.91
C GLU A 73 -4.41 5.72 13.00
N GLU A 74 -4.62 4.44 12.66
CA GLU A 74 -4.30 3.33 13.58
C GLU A 74 -2.84 3.34 13.99
N ILE A 75 -1.95 3.56 13.02
CA ILE A 75 -0.51 3.60 13.26
C ILE A 75 -0.16 4.78 14.17
N ALA A 76 -0.73 5.94 13.92
CA ALA A 76 -0.51 7.11 14.77
C ALA A 76 -0.95 6.86 16.21
N ALA A 77 -2.12 6.26 16.37
CA ALA A 77 -2.66 5.98 17.71
C ALA A 77 -1.87 4.90 18.44
N ARG A 78 -1.45 3.86 17.73
CA ARG A 78 -0.84 2.68 18.34
C ARG A 78 0.68 2.82 18.51
N PHE A 79 1.36 3.43 17.54
CA PHE A 79 2.82 3.51 17.53
C PHE A 79 3.34 4.93 17.66
N GLY A 80 2.46 5.90 17.75
CA GLY A 80 2.85 7.28 18.00
C GLY A 80 3.45 8.01 16.81
N THR A 81 3.33 7.47 15.59
CA THR A 81 3.83 8.16 14.40
C THR A 81 2.76 8.34 13.35
N PRO A 82 2.50 9.58 12.90
CA PRO A 82 1.58 9.84 11.81
C PRO A 82 2.25 9.84 10.42
N HIS A 83 3.55 9.58 10.35
CA HIS A 83 4.32 9.73 9.12
C HIS A 83 4.28 8.43 8.32
N VAL A 84 3.24 8.29 7.52
CA VAL A 84 2.93 7.07 6.78
C VAL A 84 2.66 7.40 5.32
N ALA A 85 3.23 6.63 4.41
CA ALA A 85 2.89 6.68 3.00
C ALA A 85 2.49 5.28 2.56
N MET A 86 1.36 5.17 1.86
CA MET A 86 0.87 3.91 1.30
C MET A 86 0.45 4.17 -0.14
N LEU A 87 1.15 3.54 -1.07
CA LEU A 87 0.90 3.68 -2.49
C LEU A 87 0.58 2.31 -3.07
N HIS A 88 -0.51 2.21 -3.82
CA HIS A 88 -0.88 0.97 -4.50
C HIS A 88 -1.16 1.25 -5.97
N ARG A 89 -0.62 0.39 -6.83
CA ARG A 89 -0.85 0.50 -8.26
C ARG A 89 -2.03 -0.36 -8.68
N ILE A 90 -2.84 0.14 -9.61
CA ILE A 90 -3.90 -0.63 -10.26
C ILE A 90 -3.59 -0.75 -11.75
N GLY A 91 -4.35 -1.61 -12.43
CA GLY A 91 -4.10 -1.92 -13.83
C GLY A 91 -3.12 -3.07 -13.98
N ARG A 92 -2.53 -3.18 -15.15
CA ARG A 92 -1.63 -4.28 -15.47
C ARG A 92 -0.23 -4.06 -14.92
N LEU A 93 0.29 -5.08 -14.24
CA LEU A 93 1.66 -5.11 -13.72
C LEU A 93 2.40 -6.29 -14.32
N GLU A 94 3.61 -6.03 -14.82
CA GLU A 94 4.50 -7.08 -15.30
C GLU A 94 5.25 -7.72 -14.13
N ILE A 95 5.81 -8.90 -14.37
CA ILE A 95 6.61 -9.60 -13.36
C ILE A 95 7.74 -8.70 -12.87
N GLY A 96 7.91 -8.63 -11.56
CA GLY A 96 8.95 -7.81 -10.92
C GLY A 96 8.54 -6.39 -10.62
N GLU A 97 7.43 -5.90 -11.18
CA GLU A 97 7.00 -4.53 -10.91
C GLU A 97 6.37 -4.41 -9.53
N PRO A 98 6.62 -3.30 -8.82
CA PRO A 98 6.00 -3.07 -7.52
C PRO A 98 4.49 -2.83 -7.64
N SER A 99 3.72 -3.53 -6.82
CA SER A 99 2.27 -3.32 -6.71
C SER A 99 1.93 -2.41 -5.54
N VAL A 100 2.74 -2.43 -4.50
CA VAL A 100 2.51 -1.64 -3.29
C VAL A 100 3.84 -1.16 -2.73
N ILE A 101 3.85 0.08 -2.26
CA ILE A 101 4.98 0.64 -1.51
C ILE A 101 4.41 1.27 -0.25
N ILE A 102 4.97 0.90 0.90
CA ILE A 102 4.63 1.48 2.19
C ILE A 102 5.91 2.04 2.80
N ALA A 103 5.84 3.25 3.35
CA ALA A 103 6.91 3.83 4.12
C ALA A 103 6.35 4.37 5.42
N VAL A 104 7.02 4.07 6.53
CA VAL A 104 6.65 4.57 7.84
C VAL A 104 7.91 5.11 8.49
N ALA A 105 7.87 6.37 8.91
CA ALA A 105 8.99 7.03 9.59
C ALA A 105 8.61 7.30 11.04
N ALA A 106 9.59 7.17 11.92
CA ALA A 106 9.41 7.42 13.35
C ALA A 106 10.74 7.86 13.94
N ALA A 107 10.71 8.36 15.18
CA ALA A 107 11.93 8.74 15.86
C ALA A 107 12.89 7.56 16.00
N HIS A 108 12.35 6.36 16.24
CA HIS A 108 13.14 5.15 16.46
C HIS A 108 12.68 3.99 15.59
N ARG A 109 13.60 3.06 15.33
CA ARG A 109 13.36 1.92 14.43
C ARG A 109 12.21 1.01 14.87
N ARG A 110 12.01 0.86 16.17
CA ARG A 110 10.97 -0.02 16.70
C ARG A 110 9.58 0.37 16.19
N GLU A 111 9.24 1.62 16.30
CA GLU A 111 7.94 2.14 15.88
C GLU A 111 7.82 2.16 14.36
N ALA A 112 8.91 2.48 13.67
CA ALA A 112 8.91 2.49 12.20
C ALA A 112 8.66 1.08 11.65
N LEU A 113 9.38 0.08 12.16
CA LEU A 113 9.24 -1.31 11.71
C LEU A 113 7.86 -1.87 12.07
N ALA A 114 7.41 -1.63 13.31
CA ALA A 114 6.11 -2.11 13.76
C ALA A 114 4.97 -1.46 12.97
N GLY A 115 5.05 -0.17 12.73
CA GLY A 115 4.06 0.54 11.93
C GLY A 115 3.99 0.05 10.50
N CYS A 116 5.14 -0.21 9.89
CA CYS A 116 5.20 -0.72 8.52
C CYS A 116 4.58 -2.12 8.43
N ALA A 117 4.90 -3.01 9.37
CA ALA A 117 4.30 -4.35 9.43
C ALA A 117 2.78 -4.27 9.60
N HIS A 118 2.33 -3.41 10.51
CA HIS A 118 0.89 -3.19 10.73
C HIS A 118 0.21 -2.71 9.44
N ALA A 119 0.85 -1.77 8.74
CA ALA A 119 0.29 -1.20 7.52
C ALA A 119 0.00 -2.27 6.46
N ILE A 120 0.98 -3.12 6.16
CA ILE A 120 0.77 -4.13 5.10
C ILE A 120 -0.22 -5.19 5.52
N GLU A 121 -0.22 -5.61 6.78
CA GLU A 121 -1.19 -6.59 7.26
C GLU A 121 -2.61 -6.06 7.18
N ARG A 122 -2.84 -4.83 7.66
CA ARG A 122 -4.17 -4.22 7.60
C ARG A 122 -4.62 -3.95 6.17
N LEU A 123 -3.68 -3.52 5.31
CA LEU A 123 -4.01 -3.28 3.91
C LEU A 123 -4.60 -4.54 3.29
N LYS A 124 -3.97 -5.68 3.52
CA LYS A 124 -4.45 -6.96 2.97
C LYS A 124 -5.76 -7.41 3.58
N GLU A 125 -6.07 -6.98 4.81
CA GLU A 125 -7.31 -7.37 5.48
C GLU A 125 -8.52 -6.54 5.05
N ILE A 126 -8.35 -5.22 4.88
CA ILE A 126 -9.51 -4.33 4.80
C ILE A 126 -9.56 -3.39 3.59
N VAL A 127 -8.44 -3.18 2.88
CA VAL A 127 -8.46 -2.25 1.74
C VAL A 127 -9.09 -2.94 0.53
N PRO A 128 -10.11 -2.32 -0.10
CA PRO A 128 -10.83 -2.95 -1.21
C PRO A 128 -10.04 -2.89 -2.52
N ILE A 129 -9.10 -3.82 -2.64
CA ILE A 129 -8.24 -4.01 -3.83
C ILE A 129 -8.27 -5.49 -4.18
N TRP A 130 -8.44 -5.78 -5.47
CA TRP A 130 -8.51 -7.16 -5.97
C TRP A 130 -7.42 -7.39 -7.01
N LYS A 131 -6.98 -8.64 -7.11
CA LYS A 131 -5.92 -9.06 -7.99
C LYS A 131 -6.41 -10.17 -8.91
N LYS A 132 -6.15 -10.03 -10.20
CA LYS A 132 -6.40 -11.07 -11.20
C LYS A 132 -5.06 -11.58 -11.71
N GLU A 133 -4.84 -12.87 -11.55
CA GLU A 133 -3.62 -13.50 -12.04
C GLU A 133 -3.87 -14.08 -13.43
N HIS A 134 -2.99 -13.74 -14.38
CA HIS A 134 -3.04 -14.25 -15.74
C HIS A 134 -1.97 -15.32 -15.91
N TYR A 135 -2.42 -16.54 -16.18
CA TYR A 135 -1.56 -17.68 -16.45
C TYR A 135 -1.43 -17.88 -17.97
N GLU A 136 -0.67 -18.87 -18.41
CA GLU A 136 -0.50 -19.14 -19.84
C GLU A 136 -1.82 -19.50 -20.53
N ASP A 137 -2.70 -20.20 -19.83
CA ASP A 137 -3.93 -20.75 -20.40
C ASP A 137 -5.21 -20.20 -19.80
N SER A 138 -5.12 -19.36 -18.76
CA SER A 138 -6.31 -18.93 -18.04
C SER A 138 -6.01 -17.69 -17.20
N ALA A 139 -7.08 -17.16 -16.58
CA ALA A 139 -6.94 -16.05 -15.63
C ALA A 139 -7.91 -16.31 -14.48
N ARG A 140 -7.55 -15.78 -13.30
CA ARG A 140 -8.34 -15.98 -12.10
C ARG A 140 -8.22 -14.80 -11.15
N TRP A 141 -9.36 -14.31 -10.64
CA TRP A 141 -9.38 -13.33 -9.57
C TRP A 141 -8.94 -13.99 -8.26
N ILE A 142 -8.04 -13.32 -7.55
CA ILE A 142 -7.66 -13.69 -6.20
C ILE A 142 -8.40 -12.74 -5.26
N GLU A 143 -9.04 -13.29 -4.23
CA GLU A 143 -9.84 -12.49 -3.32
C GLU A 143 -9.04 -11.39 -2.65
N GLY A 144 -9.61 -10.18 -2.68
CA GLY A 144 -9.18 -9.06 -1.88
C GLY A 144 -10.14 -8.87 -0.72
N SER A 145 -10.14 -7.67 -0.12
CA SER A 145 -11.08 -7.32 0.94
C SER A 145 -12.37 -6.79 0.34
N GLY A 146 -13.49 -7.13 0.96
CA GLY A 146 -14.79 -6.69 0.50
C GLY A 146 -15.29 -7.47 -0.71
N PRO A 147 -16.45 -7.07 -1.30
CA PRO A 147 -16.99 -7.75 -2.48
C PRO A 147 -16.09 -7.51 -3.69
N GLY A 148 -15.75 -8.60 -4.38
CA GLY A 148 -14.92 -8.52 -5.57
C GLY A 148 -15.67 -7.93 -6.77
N PRO A 149 -14.94 -7.61 -7.85
CA PRO A 149 -15.56 -7.15 -9.07
C PRO A 149 -16.36 -8.28 -9.71
N SER A 150 -17.44 -7.90 -10.41
CA SER A 150 -18.24 -8.86 -11.17
C SER A 150 -17.39 -9.47 -12.28
N SER A 151 -17.49 -10.76 -12.44
CA SER A 151 -16.78 -11.48 -13.50
C SER A 151 -17.44 -11.23 -14.87
#